data_96c6110235c2b6096df61828ee8d6fef
#
_entry.id   96c6110235c2b6096df61828ee8d6fef
#
_cell.length_a   1.000
_cell.length_b   1.000
_cell.length_c   1.000
_cell.angle_alpha   90.00
_cell.angle_beta   90.00
_cell.angle_gamma   90.00
#
_symmetry.space_group_name_H-M   'P 1'
#
loop_
_entity.id
_entity.type
_entity.pdbx_description
1 polymer ?
#
loop_
_entity_poly.entity_id
_entity_poly.type
_entity_poly.pdbx_seq_one_letter_code
_entity_poly.pdbx_strand_id
1 'polypeptide(L)'
;MRLYEDILIYLYTEYEMNITNKGVQYLAECIAEVYKDRIWSVHMTYLYEAIASRHDTTWKNVERLARQEVKKVSNNKLGEFILRQAIIIKQNKKKERNEK
;
A
#
# COMPACT_ATOMS: atom_id res chain seq x y z
N MET A 1 -16.63 4.65 -2.68
CA MET A 1 -15.37 4.38 -3.36
C MET A 1 -14.61 3.23 -2.69
N ARG A 2 -14.09 2.31 -3.47
CA ARG A 2 -13.53 1.07 -2.93
C ARG A 2 -12.04 0.92 -3.19
N LEU A 3 -11.32 2.03 -3.20
CA LEU A 3 -9.89 2.01 -3.53
C LEU A 3 -9.11 1.06 -2.61
N TYR A 4 -9.33 1.16 -1.30
CA TYR A 4 -8.63 0.30 -0.33
C TYR A 4 -8.92 -1.18 -0.61
N GLU A 5 -10.18 -1.52 -0.84
CA GLU A 5 -10.56 -2.90 -1.13
C GLU A 5 -9.97 -3.39 -2.44
N ASP A 6 -9.98 -2.52 -3.46
CA ASP A 6 -9.36 -2.85 -4.75
C ASP A 6 -7.88 -3.13 -4.59
N ILE A 7 -7.19 -2.37 -3.74
CA ILE A 7 -5.76 -2.58 -3.48
C ILE A 7 -5.54 -3.90 -2.75
N LEU A 8 -6.38 -4.22 -1.76
CA LEU A 8 -6.27 -5.51 -1.07
C LEU A 8 -6.42 -6.67 -2.05
N ILE A 9 -7.41 -6.57 -2.94
CA ILE A 9 -7.63 -7.60 -3.98
C ILE A 9 -6.42 -7.70 -4.90
N TYR A 10 -5.86 -6.56 -5.28
CA TYR A 10 -4.66 -6.51 -6.11
C TYR A 10 -3.48 -7.22 -5.43
N LEU A 11 -3.25 -6.93 -4.14
CA LEU A 11 -2.16 -7.55 -3.39
C LEU A 11 -2.36 -9.06 -3.27
N TYR A 12 -3.58 -9.49 -3.06
CA TYR A 12 -3.90 -10.91 -3.02
C TYR A 12 -3.66 -11.56 -4.39
N THR A 13 -4.16 -10.93 -5.45
CA THR A 13 -4.09 -11.50 -6.80
C THR A 13 -2.65 -11.55 -7.33
N GLU A 14 -1.88 -10.49 -7.13
CA GLU A 14 -0.53 -10.39 -7.71
C GLU A 14 0.54 -11.02 -6.84
N TYR A 15 0.36 -11.03 -5.52
CA TYR A 15 1.40 -11.47 -4.59
C TYR A 15 0.94 -12.53 -3.62
N GLU A 16 -0.32 -12.94 -3.69
CA GLU A 16 -0.92 -13.92 -2.77
C GLU A 16 -0.79 -13.50 -1.31
N MET A 17 -0.84 -12.21 -1.06
CA MET A 17 -0.79 -11.69 0.31
C MET A 17 -2.08 -11.99 1.05
N ASN A 18 -1.96 -12.27 2.35
CA ASN A 18 -3.10 -12.57 3.21
C ASN A 18 -3.80 -11.27 3.62
N ILE A 19 -4.98 -11.02 3.06
CA ILE A 19 -5.70 -9.77 3.28
C ILE A 19 -6.28 -9.63 4.70
N THR A 20 -6.24 -10.69 5.50
CA THR A 20 -6.64 -10.59 6.92
C THR A 20 -5.45 -10.23 7.82
N ASN A 21 -4.25 -10.17 7.27
CA ASN A 21 -3.04 -9.83 8.02
C ASN A 21 -2.95 -8.32 8.22
N LYS A 22 -2.65 -7.89 9.46
CA LYS A 22 -2.55 -6.47 9.78
C LYS A 22 -1.52 -5.74 8.92
N GLY A 23 -0.36 -6.36 8.71
CA GLY A 23 0.70 -5.76 7.91
C GLY A 23 0.26 -5.51 6.48
N VAL A 24 -0.48 -6.45 5.90
CA VAL A 24 -1.03 -6.30 4.55
C VAL A 24 -2.06 -5.17 4.51
N GLN A 25 -2.90 -5.07 5.54
CA GLN A 25 -3.91 -4.00 5.62
C GLN A 25 -3.24 -2.62 5.73
N TYR A 26 -2.21 -2.51 6.57
CA TYR A 26 -1.44 -1.26 6.68
C TYR A 26 -0.79 -0.91 5.34
N LEU A 27 -0.21 -1.92 4.68
CA LEU A 27 0.41 -1.74 3.38
C LEU A 27 -0.60 -1.20 2.36
N ALA A 28 -1.79 -1.79 2.33
CA ALA A 28 -2.84 -1.36 1.41
C ALA A 28 -3.27 0.09 1.67
N GLU A 29 -3.37 0.48 2.94
CA GLU A 29 -3.70 1.88 3.27
C GLU A 29 -2.60 2.83 2.81
N CYS A 30 -1.33 2.45 2.98
CA CYS A 30 -0.22 3.27 2.51
C CYS A 30 -0.27 3.43 1.00
N ILE A 31 -0.50 2.35 0.28
CA ILE A 31 -0.60 2.40 -1.18
C ILE A 31 -1.76 3.30 -1.60
N ALA A 32 -2.90 3.21 -0.91
CA ALA A 32 -4.07 4.03 -1.21
C ALA A 32 -3.75 5.54 -1.06
N GLU A 33 -3.02 5.91 0.01
CA GLU A 33 -2.67 7.31 0.22
C GLU A 33 -1.73 7.82 -0.86
N VAL A 34 -0.70 7.05 -1.22
CA VAL A 34 0.22 7.45 -2.28
C VAL A 34 -0.50 7.50 -3.63
N TYR A 35 -1.44 6.60 -3.86
CA TYR A 35 -2.28 6.62 -5.06
C TYR A 35 -3.06 7.93 -5.16
N LYS A 36 -3.63 8.40 -4.04
CA LYS A 36 -4.41 9.63 -4.02
C LYS A 36 -3.54 10.88 -4.10
N ASP A 37 -2.36 10.86 -3.49
CA ASP A 37 -1.46 12.01 -3.46
C ASP A 37 -0.02 11.52 -3.37
N ARG A 38 0.72 11.71 -4.46
CA ARG A 38 2.08 11.20 -4.57
C ARG A 38 3.07 11.85 -3.61
N ILE A 39 2.71 12.99 -3.02
CA ILE A 39 3.59 13.67 -2.06
C ILE A 39 3.96 12.77 -0.88
N TRP A 40 3.09 11.82 -0.52
CA TRP A 40 3.37 10.89 0.57
C TRP A 40 4.63 10.06 0.31
N SER A 41 4.99 9.84 -0.97
CA SER A 41 6.16 9.00 -1.29
C SER A 41 7.48 9.64 -0.86
N VAL A 42 7.52 10.95 -0.63
CA VAL A 42 8.72 11.63 -0.13
C VAL A 42 8.60 11.97 1.35
N HIS A 43 7.52 11.55 2.00
CA HIS A 43 7.28 11.79 3.42
C HIS A 43 6.76 10.51 4.08
N MET A 44 7.49 9.41 3.89
CA MET A 44 7.01 8.09 4.31
C MET A 44 6.78 7.97 5.81
N THR A 45 7.63 8.59 6.64
CA THR A 45 7.42 8.55 8.08
C THR A 45 6.09 9.20 8.46
N TYR A 46 5.77 10.34 7.86
CA TYR A 46 4.49 11.00 8.10
C TYR A 46 3.33 10.13 7.63
N LEU A 47 3.51 9.42 6.52
CA LEU A 47 2.50 8.48 6.04
C LEU A 47 2.24 7.39 7.07
N TYR A 48 3.31 6.78 7.59
CA TYR A 48 3.16 5.73 8.60
C TYR A 48 2.49 6.25 9.87
N GLU A 49 2.82 7.50 10.25
CA GLU A 49 2.17 8.13 11.40
C GLU A 49 0.67 8.33 11.15
N ALA A 50 0.29 8.74 9.96
CA ALA A 50 -1.12 8.93 9.61
C ALA A 50 -1.88 7.61 9.69
N ILE A 51 -1.31 6.54 9.16
CA ILE A 51 -1.94 5.22 9.23
C ILE A 51 -2.02 4.74 10.68
N ALA A 52 -0.93 4.90 11.44
CA ALA A 52 -0.89 4.48 12.84
C ALA A 52 -1.96 5.18 13.67
N SER A 53 -2.19 6.46 13.41
CA SER A 53 -3.21 7.24 14.11
C SER A 53 -4.62 6.66 13.93
N ARG A 54 -4.90 6.09 12.76
CA ARG A 54 -6.21 5.47 12.48
C ARG A 54 -6.43 4.18 13.26
N HIS A 55 -5.35 3.53 13.69
CA HIS A 55 -5.40 2.19 14.27
C HIS A 55 -4.91 2.13 15.71
N ASP A 56 -4.72 3.29 16.33
CA ASP A 56 -4.28 3.39 17.73
C ASP A 56 -3.00 2.57 17.95
N THR A 57 -2.02 2.76 17.09
CA THR A 57 -0.73 2.09 17.16
C THR A 57 0.39 3.11 16.85
N THR A 58 1.63 2.64 16.74
CA THR A 58 2.78 3.50 16.46
C THR A 58 3.21 3.38 15.01
N TRP A 59 3.83 4.44 14.48
CA TRP A 59 4.32 4.41 13.10
C TRP A 59 5.38 3.32 12.90
N LYS A 60 6.18 3.05 13.95
CA LYS A 60 7.19 1.98 13.86
C LYS A 60 6.53 0.62 13.71
N ASN A 61 5.42 0.40 14.39
CA ASN A 61 4.67 -0.85 14.27
C ASN A 61 4.07 -0.99 12.88
N VAL A 62 3.50 0.08 12.32
CA VAL A 62 2.96 0.07 10.96
C VAL A 62 4.06 -0.28 9.98
N GLU A 63 5.19 0.41 10.06
CA GLU A 63 6.32 0.19 9.17
C GLU A 63 6.85 -1.24 9.29
N ARG A 64 7.04 -1.71 10.50
CA ARG A 64 7.61 -3.05 10.75
C ARG A 64 6.73 -4.15 10.16
N LEU A 65 5.42 -4.08 10.45
CA LEU A 65 4.51 -5.12 9.99
C LEU A 65 4.35 -5.11 8.48
N ALA A 66 4.24 -3.92 7.88
CA ALA A 66 4.16 -3.81 6.43
C ALA A 66 5.44 -4.30 5.76
N ARG A 67 6.61 -3.95 6.32
CA ARG A 67 7.90 -4.36 5.78
C ARG A 67 8.05 -5.88 5.80
N GLN A 68 7.60 -6.53 6.87
CA GLN A 68 7.66 -7.99 6.96
C GLN A 68 6.92 -8.65 5.81
N GLU A 69 5.77 -8.10 5.43
CA GLU A 69 4.97 -8.67 4.34
C GLU A 69 5.61 -8.42 2.99
N VAL A 70 6.17 -7.23 2.78
CA VAL A 70 6.87 -6.92 1.53
C VAL A 70 8.06 -7.84 1.33
N LYS A 71 8.82 -8.11 2.39
CA LYS A 71 10.00 -8.97 2.30
C LYS A 71 9.70 -10.39 1.83
N LYS A 72 8.48 -10.86 2.04
CA LYS A 72 8.08 -12.20 1.61
C LYS A 72 7.94 -12.30 0.09
N VAL A 73 7.72 -11.18 -0.60
CA VAL A 73 7.36 -11.19 -2.02
C VAL A 73 8.26 -10.32 -2.89
N SER A 74 9.13 -9.50 -2.30
CA SER A 74 9.92 -8.53 -3.06
C SER A 74 11.23 -8.21 -2.34
N ASN A 75 12.24 -7.82 -3.12
CA ASN A 75 13.50 -7.31 -2.59
C ASN A 75 13.51 -5.79 -2.45
N ASN A 76 12.43 -5.13 -2.86
CA ASN A 76 12.34 -3.67 -2.77
C ASN A 76 12.22 -3.23 -1.31
N LYS A 77 12.73 -2.03 -1.02
CA LYS A 77 12.45 -1.39 0.25
C LYS A 77 10.95 -1.06 0.34
N LEU A 78 10.45 -0.96 1.57
CA LEU A 78 9.01 -0.75 1.78
C LEU A 78 8.49 0.48 1.03
N GLY A 79 9.14 1.63 1.18
CA GLY A 79 8.70 2.86 0.53
C GLY A 79 8.67 2.72 -0.98
N GLU A 80 9.70 2.09 -1.53
CA GLU A 80 9.79 1.85 -2.96
C GLU A 80 8.67 0.92 -3.44
N PHE A 81 8.41 -0.14 -2.70
CA PHE A 81 7.32 -1.06 -3.03
C PHE A 81 5.98 -0.33 -3.06
N ILE A 82 5.72 0.48 -2.03
CA ILE A 82 4.46 1.24 -1.94
C ILE A 82 4.29 2.15 -3.16
N LEU A 83 5.32 2.90 -3.51
CA LEU A 83 5.26 3.82 -4.63
C LEU A 83 5.03 3.07 -5.95
N ARG A 84 5.77 1.98 -6.16
CA ARG A 84 5.65 1.20 -7.39
C ARG A 84 4.25 0.62 -7.55
N GLN A 85 3.68 0.08 -6.47
CA GLN A 85 2.34 -0.49 -6.55
C GLN A 85 1.29 0.60 -6.82
N ALA A 86 1.43 1.76 -6.19
CA ALA A 86 0.51 2.87 -6.44
C ALA A 86 0.53 3.29 -7.92
N ILE A 87 1.73 3.35 -8.51
CA ILE A 87 1.88 3.71 -9.92
C ILE A 87 1.25 2.65 -10.82
N ILE A 88 1.54 1.38 -10.55
CA ILE A 88 1.01 0.27 -11.35
C ILE A 88 -0.51 0.24 -11.31
N ILE A 89 -1.08 0.37 -10.11
CA ILE A 89 -2.54 0.34 -9.94
C ILE A 89 -3.17 1.52 -10.69
N LYS A 90 -2.56 2.69 -10.61
CA LYS A 90 -3.07 3.88 -11.30
C LYS A 90 -3.04 3.70 -12.81
N GLN A 91 -1.96 3.11 -13.33
CA GLN A 91 -1.86 2.83 -14.76
C GLN A 91 -2.89 1.81 -15.21
N ASN A 92 -3.12 0.76 -14.41
CA ASN A 92 -4.13 -0.25 -14.73
C ASN A 92 -5.53 0.35 -14.80
N LYS A 93 -5.89 1.20 -13.84
CA LYS A 93 -7.19 1.84 -13.85
C LYS A 93 -7.36 2.79 -15.05
N LYS A 94 -6.30 3.51 -15.41
CA LYS A 94 -6.32 4.38 -16.57
C LYS A 94 -6.49 3.57 -17.85
N LYS A 95 -5.79 2.44 -17.95
CA LYS A 95 -5.86 1.55 -19.10
C LYS A 95 -7.27 0.97 -19.27
N GLU A 96 -7.90 0.55 -18.18
CA GLU A 96 -9.27 0.06 -18.20
C GLU A 96 -10.23 1.12 -18.75
N ARG A 97 -10.04 2.38 -18.34
CA ARG A 97 -10.88 3.48 -18.82
C ARG A 97 -10.68 3.71 -20.31
N ASN A 98 -9.47 3.53 -20.81
CA ASN A 98 -9.15 3.76 -22.23
C ASN A 98 -9.67 2.65 -23.14
N GLU A 99 -9.93 1.50 -22.59
CA GLU A 99 -10.42 0.36 -23.37
C GLU A 99 -11.93 0.45 -23.63
N LYS A 100 -12.60 1.41 -23.03
CA LYS A 100 -14.01 1.64 -23.31
C LYS A 100 -14.16 2.58 -24.51
#